data_5c75883b83bb4ec5b92ccb42aa807e00
#
_entry.id   5c75883b83bb4ec5b92ccb42aa807e00
#
_cell.length_a   1.000
_cell.length_b   1.000
_cell.length_c   1.000
_cell.angle_alpha   90.00
_cell.angle_beta   90.00
_cell.angle_gamma   90.00
#
_symmetry.space_group_name_H-M   'P 1'
#
loop_
_entity.id
_entity.type
_entity.pdbx_description
1 polymer ?
#
loop_
_entity_poly.entity_id
_entity_poly.type
_entity_poly.pdbx_seq_one_letter_code
_entity_poly.pdbx_strand_id
1 'polypeptide(L)'
;MSRKYVLAGLVAALAATGLVLAAAWPTGSPSSIVVSATPEQTTFKAAWIYVGPHTDGGWSQAHDNGRLAVQKALGSKVKTTYKELVPEGPQTSQVIESLIRDGNKIIFATSFGYQSAMVAAAKKHPDVYFEMATGTATSKNLAEYFGASEDAIYLSGMAAGAATKNGTIGYIVPFPIPEVIRHANAFVLGAQAMRPSAKVRLVWTHSWFDPKKERQAAESLVAAGVDVLGQNVDSPSAGQYAQSKKIPWVGYNSDARKFAPTSWLTAALYDWSVYYVPRVKAAMNGTWKTGFYYGDMKDGLIGLAPFGPKVTAKTKAAINAKKKGLINGTFYEFTGPLYDQKGKLQVPKGKKLTVKELYAMSWLVKGTIGSPKG
;
A
#
# COMPACT_ATOMS: atom_id res chain seq x y z
N MET A 1 -46.75 36.32 16.34
CA MET A 1 -46.94 36.83 17.72
C MET A 1 -45.61 37.25 18.24
N SER A 2 -45.52 38.55 18.46
CA SER A 2 -44.37 39.35 18.88
C SER A 2 -43.95 39.08 20.32
N ARG A 3 -42.69 39.35 20.64
CA ARG A 3 -42.32 40.25 21.74
C ARG A 3 -40.82 40.60 21.72
N LYS A 4 -40.57 41.86 21.38
CA LYS A 4 -39.35 42.65 21.65
C LYS A 4 -39.29 42.98 23.15
N TYR A 5 -38.09 43.08 23.73
CA TYR A 5 -37.84 43.98 24.86
C TYR A 5 -36.48 44.68 24.66
N VAL A 6 -36.58 46.03 24.58
CA VAL A 6 -35.55 47.06 24.71
C VAL A 6 -35.63 47.62 26.14
N LEU A 7 -34.49 47.97 26.76
CA LEU A 7 -34.29 49.03 27.77
C LEU A 7 -32.81 49.12 28.03
N ALA A 8 -32.06 50.15 27.63
CA ALA A 8 -32.01 51.54 28.04
C ALA A 8 -31.44 51.75 29.46
N GLY A 9 -30.17 52.25 29.52
CA GLY A 9 -29.68 53.45 30.15
C GLY A 9 -29.44 53.44 31.65
N LEU A 10 -28.22 53.82 32.05
CA LEU A 10 -28.02 54.95 32.97
C LEU A 10 -26.55 55.40 33.03
N VAL A 11 -26.32 56.67 32.71
CA VAL A 11 -25.07 57.46 32.96
C VAL A 11 -25.15 57.98 34.39
N ALA A 12 -24.05 57.86 35.15
CA ALA A 12 -23.84 58.68 36.35
C ALA A 12 -22.41 59.19 36.35
N ALA A 13 -22.32 60.47 36.12
CA ALA A 13 -21.09 61.26 36.33
C ALA A 13 -21.00 61.68 37.81
N LEU A 14 -19.85 61.49 38.42
CA LEU A 14 -19.51 62.16 39.69
C LEU A 14 -18.10 62.75 39.58
N ALA A 15 -18.05 64.05 39.58
CA ALA A 15 -16.85 64.82 39.71
C ALA A 15 -16.50 64.94 41.21
N ALA A 16 -15.24 64.75 41.58
CA ALA A 16 -14.70 65.21 42.86
C ALA A 16 -13.21 65.59 42.69
N THR A 17 -12.98 66.80 43.11
CA THR A 17 -11.82 67.66 43.13
C THR A 17 -10.59 67.12 43.91
N GLY A 18 -9.45 67.24 43.30
CA GLY A 18 -8.18 67.77 43.76
C GLY A 18 -7.50 67.28 45.04
N LEU A 19 -6.28 66.73 44.84
CA LEU A 19 -5.10 67.11 45.64
C LEU A 19 -3.80 66.77 44.90
N VAL A 20 -2.97 67.75 44.59
CA VAL A 20 -1.67 67.56 43.96
C VAL A 20 -0.68 67.21 45.07
N LEU A 21 -0.13 65.98 45.05
CA LEU A 21 1.07 65.62 45.78
C LEU A 21 2.13 65.22 44.75
N ALA A 22 3.14 66.11 44.63
CA ALA A 22 4.32 65.84 43.82
C ALA A 22 5.16 64.76 44.49
N ALA A 23 5.13 63.54 43.93
CA ALA A 23 6.07 62.50 44.29
C ALA A 23 7.05 62.29 43.10
N ALA A 24 8.34 62.44 43.42
CA ALA A 24 9.44 62.21 42.46
C ALA A 24 9.40 60.78 41.87
N TRP A 25 9.39 60.76 40.59
CA TRP A 25 9.47 59.49 39.84
C TRP A 25 10.94 59.09 39.69
N PRO A 26 11.31 57.82 39.97
CA PRO A 26 12.61 57.29 39.60
C PRO A 26 12.63 57.11 38.09
N THR A 27 13.62 57.69 37.43
CA THR A 27 13.93 57.47 36.01
C THR A 27 14.55 56.09 35.84
N GLY A 28 13.70 55.04 35.80
CA GLY A 28 14.08 53.73 35.36
C GLY A 28 13.86 53.60 33.85
N SER A 29 14.92 53.39 33.08
CA SER A 29 14.87 53.12 31.67
C SER A 29 13.92 51.92 31.42
N PRO A 30 13.04 51.94 30.42
CA PRO A 30 12.19 50.80 30.12
C PRO A 30 13.08 49.64 29.67
N SER A 31 13.17 48.57 30.46
CA SER A 31 13.74 47.33 30.05
C SER A 31 12.89 46.80 28.88
N SER A 32 13.41 46.88 27.69
CA SER A 32 12.81 46.24 26.51
C SER A 32 12.73 44.73 26.79
N ILE A 33 11.53 44.25 27.05
CA ILE A 33 11.23 42.80 27.04
C ILE A 33 11.39 42.35 25.60
N VAL A 34 12.55 41.81 25.28
CA VAL A 34 12.76 41.06 24.03
C VAL A 34 11.93 39.78 24.17
N VAL A 35 10.69 39.84 23.69
CA VAL A 35 9.91 38.63 23.47
C VAL A 35 10.61 37.88 22.33
N SER A 36 11.49 36.95 22.70
CA SER A 36 11.98 35.95 21.74
C SER A 36 10.79 35.20 21.21
N ALA A 37 10.29 35.57 20.04
CA ALA A 37 9.35 34.76 19.29
C ALA A 37 10.05 33.43 19.01
N THR A 38 9.64 32.37 19.70
CA THR A 38 10.03 31.00 19.34
C THR A 38 9.64 30.83 17.88
N PRO A 39 10.57 30.44 16.97
CA PRO A 39 10.22 30.24 15.58
C PRO A 39 9.03 29.26 15.53
N GLU A 40 7.94 29.69 14.95
CA GLU A 40 6.79 28.81 14.69
C GLU A 40 7.31 27.62 13.88
N GLN A 41 7.40 26.48 14.52
CA GLN A 41 7.93 25.28 13.90
C GLN A 41 6.97 24.89 12.76
N THR A 42 7.30 25.29 11.54
CA THR A 42 6.47 25.03 10.37
C THR A 42 6.26 23.52 10.24
N THR A 43 5.02 23.09 10.40
CA THR A 43 4.63 21.68 10.29
C THR A 43 4.99 21.13 8.92
N PHE A 44 5.79 20.08 8.86
CA PHE A 44 6.19 19.44 7.62
C PHE A 44 4.98 18.80 6.94
N LYS A 45 4.80 18.99 5.63
CA LYS A 45 3.66 18.46 4.89
C LYS A 45 4.07 17.30 3.99
N ALA A 46 3.34 16.19 4.09
CA ALA A 46 3.53 14.97 3.31
C ALA A 46 2.20 14.52 2.68
N ALA A 47 2.23 14.08 1.42
CA ALA A 47 1.04 13.70 0.68
C ALA A 47 1.15 12.31 0.06
N TRP A 48 -0.01 11.66 -0.11
CA TRP A 48 -0.16 10.36 -0.78
C TRP A 48 -1.18 10.46 -1.91
N ILE A 49 -0.95 9.70 -2.98
CA ILE A 49 -1.86 9.60 -4.14
C ILE A 49 -2.24 8.13 -4.31
N TYR A 50 -3.53 7.82 -4.22
CA TYR A 50 -4.08 6.47 -4.30
C TYR A 50 -4.90 6.28 -5.57
N VAL A 51 -4.77 5.10 -6.19
CA VAL A 51 -5.53 4.71 -7.39
C VAL A 51 -6.96 4.28 -7.05
N GLY A 52 -7.17 3.70 -5.88
CA GLY A 52 -8.47 3.32 -5.32
C GLY A 52 -8.86 4.17 -4.11
N PRO A 53 -10.01 3.91 -3.49
CA PRO A 53 -10.39 4.55 -2.24
C PRO A 53 -9.48 4.05 -1.10
N HIS A 54 -9.16 4.92 -0.13
CA HIS A 54 -8.34 4.57 1.04
C HIS A 54 -8.95 3.47 1.92
N THR A 55 -10.18 3.08 1.65
CA THR A 55 -10.94 2.02 2.35
C THR A 55 -11.25 0.82 1.45
N ASP A 56 -10.49 0.63 0.36
CA ASP A 56 -10.72 -0.42 -0.65
C ASP A 56 -10.66 -1.86 -0.08
N GLY A 57 -10.07 -2.03 1.08
CA GLY A 57 -9.85 -3.35 1.68
C GLY A 57 -8.58 -4.03 1.17
N GLY A 58 -7.80 -3.36 0.32
CA GLY A 58 -6.63 -3.87 -0.38
C GLY A 58 -5.47 -2.89 -0.38
N TRP A 59 -5.00 -2.52 -1.57
CA TRP A 59 -3.78 -1.74 -1.82
C TRP A 59 -3.82 -0.34 -1.25
N SER A 60 -4.84 0.46 -1.60
CA SER A 60 -4.93 1.84 -1.14
C SER A 60 -5.12 1.92 0.37
N GLN A 61 -5.88 0.98 0.97
CA GLN A 61 -6.01 0.89 2.42
C GLN A 61 -4.68 0.54 3.10
N ALA A 62 -3.87 -0.37 2.54
CA ALA A 62 -2.56 -0.70 3.09
C ALA A 62 -1.64 0.53 3.09
N HIS A 63 -1.63 1.31 2.00
CA HIS A 63 -0.88 2.56 1.92
C HIS A 63 -1.39 3.62 2.89
N ASP A 64 -2.71 3.76 3.06
CA ASP A 64 -3.28 4.71 4.02
C ASP A 64 -2.98 4.33 5.47
N ASN A 65 -2.95 3.04 5.80
CA ASN A 65 -2.47 2.57 7.10
C ASN A 65 -1.02 3.01 7.36
N GLY A 66 -0.16 2.95 6.33
CA GLY A 66 1.21 3.46 6.39
C GLY A 66 1.27 4.98 6.59
N ARG A 67 0.41 5.75 5.91
CA ARG A 67 0.26 7.21 6.11
C ARG A 67 -0.19 7.53 7.54
N LEU A 68 -1.17 6.82 8.06
CA LEU A 68 -1.66 6.99 9.44
C LEU A 68 -0.57 6.63 10.46
N ALA A 69 0.27 5.64 10.17
CA ALA A 69 1.43 5.31 11.00
C ALA A 69 2.46 6.46 11.03
N VAL A 70 2.69 7.16 9.91
CA VAL A 70 3.50 8.39 9.87
C VAL A 70 2.90 9.46 10.77
N GLN A 71 1.59 9.73 10.65
CA GLN A 71 0.90 10.71 11.48
C GLN A 71 1.02 10.36 12.97
N LYS A 72 0.85 9.09 13.33
CA LYS A 72 0.99 8.60 14.69
C LYS A 72 2.43 8.73 15.22
N ALA A 73 3.42 8.38 14.41
CA ALA A 73 4.82 8.37 14.83
C ALA A 73 5.44 9.76 14.95
N LEU A 74 4.97 10.75 14.17
CA LEU A 74 5.55 12.09 14.09
C LEU A 74 4.67 13.16 14.74
N GLY A 75 3.41 12.86 15.04
CA GLY A 75 2.47 13.74 15.75
C GLY A 75 2.29 15.09 15.05
N SER A 76 2.35 16.17 15.83
CA SER A 76 2.18 17.55 15.33
C SER A 76 3.31 18.06 14.43
N LYS A 77 4.43 17.35 14.36
CA LYS A 77 5.57 17.72 13.49
C LYS A 77 5.27 17.50 12.01
N VAL A 78 4.28 16.68 11.68
CA VAL A 78 3.88 16.38 10.30
C VAL A 78 2.38 16.56 10.12
N LYS A 79 2.00 17.12 8.97
CA LYS A 79 0.61 17.11 8.46
C LYS A 79 0.57 16.20 7.25
N THR A 80 -0.19 15.11 7.33
CA THR A 80 -0.38 14.19 6.21
C THR A 80 -1.68 14.49 5.48
N THR A 81 -1.68 14.37 4.16
CA THR A 81 -2.87 14.45 3.32
C THR A 81 -2.85 13.35 2.26
N TYR A 82 -3.98 13.09 1.63
CA TYR A 82 -4.06 12.15 0.52
C TYR A 82 -5.05 12.61 -0.53
N LYS A 83 -4.91 12.08 -1.74
CA LYS A 83 -5.88 12.13 -2.83
C LYS A 83 -6.15 10.69 -3.25
N GLU A 84 -7.42 10.33 -3.33
CA GLU A 84 -7.85 8.98 -3.68
C GLU A 84 -8.64 8.97 -5.00
N LEU A 85 -8.83 7.77 -5.58
CA LEU A 85 -9.51 7.59 -6.86
C LEU A 85 -8.88 8.45 -7.97
N VAL A 86 -7.56 8.61 -7.91
CA VAL A 86 -6.83 9.38 -8.92
C VAL A 86 -6.57 8.47 -10.12
N PRO A 87 -7.13 8.78 -11.30
CA PRO A 87 -6.88 7.98 -12.49
C PRO A 87 -5.43 8.06 -12.93
N GLU A 88 -4.90 6.95 -13.43
CA GLU A 88 -3.61 6.93 -14.11
C GLU A 88 -3.70 7.70 -15.43
N GLY A 89 -2.74 8.61 -15.68
CA GLY A 89 -2.72 9.43 -16.88
C GLY A 89 -2.61 10.94 -16.63
N PRO A 90 -3.14 11.81 -17.50
CA PRO A 90 -2.94 13.26 -17.42
C PRO A 90 -3.44 13.92 -16.13
N GLN A 91 -4.49 13.39 -15.53
CA GLN A 91 -5.05 13.91 -14.27
C GLN A 91 -4.09 13.74 -13.10
N THR A 92 -3.24 12.71 -13.10
CA THR A 92 -2.19 12.53 -12.09
C THR A 92 -1.30 13.75 -11.96
N SER A 93 -0.87 14.34 -13.08
CA SER A 93 -0.02 15.55 -13.09
C SER A 93 -0.72 16.73 -12.42
N GLN A 94 -2.02 16.93 -12.66
CA GLN A 94 -2.80 18.01 -12.05
C GLN A 94 -2.90 17.84 -10.53
N VAL A 95 -3.08 16.61 -10.06
CA VAL A 95 -3.14 16.27 -8.63
C VAL A 95 -1.78 16.54 -7.97
N ILE A 96 -0.67 16.12 -8.59
CA ILE A 96 0.68 16.37 -8.07
C ILE A 96 0.93 17.87 -7.95
N GLU A 97 0.64 18.65 -8.99
CA GLU A 97 0.81 20.12 -8.97
C GLU A 97 -0.05 20.79 -7.88
N SER A 98 -1.27 20.29 -7.64
CA SER A 98 -2.09 20.78 -6.54
C SER A 98 -1.46 20.53 -5.19
N LEU A 99 -0.97 19.29 -4.96
CA LEU A 99 -0.31 18.94 -3.70
C LEU A 99 0.97 19.76 -3.45
N ILE A 100 1.72 20.08 -4.50
CA ILE A 100 2.91 20.95 -4.41
C ILE A 100 2.50 22.37 -4.03
N ARG A 101 1.48 22.95 -4.68
CA ARG A 101 0.94 24.28 -4.33
C ARG A 101 0.41 24.34 -2.90
N ASP A 102 -0.12 23.24 -2.36
CA ASP A 102 -0.56 23.11 -0.97
C ASP A 102 0.63 23.07 0.03
N GLY A 103 1.87 23.06 -0.49
CA GLY A 103 3.12 23.13 0.28
C GLY A 103 3.63 21.77 0.75
N ASN A 104 3.19 20.66 0.16
CA ASN A 104 3.75 19.36 0.47
C ASN A 104 5.20 19.26 0.00
N LYS A 105 6.08 18.74 0.85
CA LYS A 105 7.52 18.60 0.62
C LYS A 105 7.97 17.20 0.28
N ILE A 106 7.10 16.21 0.48
CA ILE A 106 7.29 14.83 0.02
C ILE A 106 5.94 14.30 -0.48
N ILE A 107 5.94 13.64 -1.64
CA ILE A 107 4.74 13.09 -2.29
C ILE A 107 4.99 11.63 -2.63
N PHE A 108 4.13 10.75 -2.10
CA PHE A 108 4.12 9.32 -2.38
C PHE A 108 3.03 9.00 -3.41
N ALA A 109 3.41 8.44 -4.55
CA ALA A 109 2.49 7.98 -5.58
C ALA A 109 2.46 6.44 -5.60
N THR A 110 1.28 5.85 -5.51
CA THR A 110 1.11 4.44 -5.19
C THR A 110 0.51 3.61 -6.34
N SER A 111 0.83 3.96 -7.59
CA SER A 111 0.41 3.14 -8.73
C SER A 111 1.40 3.21 -9.88
N PHE A 112 1.58 2.08 -10.59
CA PHE A 112 2.50 1.94 -11.73
C PHE A 112 2.32 3.02 -12.80
N GLY A 113 1.09 3.36 -13.15
CA GLY A 113 0.78 4.33 -14.19
C GLY A 113 1.05 5.79 -13.81
N TYR A 114 1.47 6.09 -12.58
CA TYR A 114 1.84 7.45 -12.18
C TYR A 114 3.29 7.83 -12.52
N GLN A 115 4.12 6.87 -12.98
CA GLN A 115 5.55 7.08 -13.15
C GLN A 115 5.89 8.28 -14.04
N SER A 116 5.27 8.41 -15.21
CA SER A 116 5.58 9.51 -16.13
C SER A 116 5.28 10.88 -15.53
N ALA A 117 4.17 11.01 -14.79
CA ALA A 117 3.80 12.23 -14.09
C ALA A 117 4.78 12.56 -12.94
N MET A 118 5.21 11.55 -12.18
CA MET A 118 6.18 11.71 -11.09
C MET A 118 7.57 12.11 -11.60
N VAL A 119 8.04 11.52 -12.70
CA VAL A 119 9.32 11.88 -13.35
C VAL A 119 9.27 13.33 -13.84
N ALA A 120 8.18 13.75 -14.48
CA ALA A 120 8.00 15.11 -14.95
C ALA A 120 7.97 16.12 -13.79
N ALA A 121 7.23 15.82 -12.74
CA ALA A 121 7.14 16.65 -11.55
C ALA A 121 8.48 16.76 -10.81
N ALA A 122 9.22 15.66 -10.65
CA ALA A 122 10.54 15.67 -10.02
C ALA A 122 11.54 16.57 -10.76
N LYS A 123 11.50 16.57 -12.09
CA LYS A 123 12.32 17.46 -12.91
C LYS A 123 11.96 18.94 -12.73
N LYS A 124 10.66 19.24 -12.60
CA LYS A 124 10.13 20.60 -12.49
C LYS A 124 10.27 21.21 -11.10
N HIS A 125 10.21 20.38 -10.05
CA HIS A 125 10.18 20.79 -8.64
C HIS A 125 11.33 20.17 -7.85
N PRO A 126 12.57 20.67 -8.01
CA PRO A 126 13.76 20.09 -7.36
C PRO A 126 13.78 20.23 -5.83
N ASP A 127 12.92 21.07 -5.26
CA ASP A 127 12.74 21.31 -3.83
C ASP A 127 11.69 20.41 -3.16
N VAL A 128 11.10 19.48 -3.92
CA VAL A 128 10.12 18.50 -3.45
C VAL A 128 10.69 17.10 -3.64
N TYR A 129 10.50 16.22 -2.65
CA TYR A 129 10.85 14.81 -2.74
C TYR A 129 9.68 14.01 -3.29
N PHE A 130 10.00 13.04 -4.16
CA PHE A 130 9.03 12.17 -4.80
C PHE A 130 9.36 10.71 -4.50
N GLU A 131 8.34 9.95 -4.14
CA GLU A 131 8.42 8.53 -3.79
C GLU A 131 7.43 7.76 -4.67
N MET A 132 7.95 6.88 -5.51
CA MET A 132 7.15 6.15 -6.49
C MET A 132 7.09 4.67 -6.14
N ALA A 133 5.90 4.14 -5.86
CA ALA A 133 5.71 2.70 -5.73
C ALA A 133 5.67 2.03 -7.11
N THR A 134 6.28 0.85 -7.22
CA THR A 134 6.24 0.00 -8.43
C THR A 134 6.90 0.58 -9.68
N GLY A 135 7.55 1.73 -9.57
CA GLY A 135 8.24 2.36 -10.68
C GLY A 135 9.62 1.76 -10.99
N THR A 136 10.30 2.37 -11.96
CA THR A 136 11.65 1.94 -12.41
C THR A 136 12.60 3.11 -12.69
N ALA A 137 12.20 4.34 -12.35
CA ALA A 137 12.96 5.55 -12.63
C ALA A 137 13.33 6.29 -11.34
N THR A 138 14.60 6.67 -11.21
CA THR A 138 15.10 7.49 -10.10
C THR A 138 15.74 8.78 -10.60
N SER A 139 15.75 9.82 -9.76
CA SER A 139 16.47 11.07 -9.99
C SER A 139 16.99 11.64 -8.67
N LYS A 140 17.57 12.85 -8.67
CA LYS A 140 18.09 13.49 -7.45
C LYS A 140 17.05 13.60 -6.33
N ASN A 141 15.77 13.76 -6.69
CA ASN A 141 14.64 13.95 -5.78
C ASN A 141 13.48 12.98 -6.02
N LEU A 142 13.68 11.92 -6.81
CA LEU A 142 12.75 10.82 -7.03
C LEU A 142 13.40 9.51 -6.60
N ALA A 143 12.73 8.78 -5.71
CA ALA A 143 13.09 7.43 -5.29
C ALA A 143 11.98 6.45 -5.65
N GLU A 144 12.36 5.20 -5.80
CA GLU A 144 11.49 4.08 -6.10
C GLU A 144 11.43 3.12 -4.92
N TYR A 145 10.24 2.57 -4.65
CA TYR A 145 10.08 1.57 -3.62
C TYR A 145 9.05 0.52 -4.01
N PHE A 146 9.30 -0.71 -3.58
CA PHE A 146 8.34 -1.79 -3.66
C PHE A 146 8.68 -2.87 -2.61
N GLY A 147 7.97 -4.00 -2.64
CA GLY A 147 8.23 -5.12 -1.75
C GLY A 147 8.20 -6.47 -2.46
N ALA A 148 8.94 -7.42 -1.92
CA ALA A 148 8.97 -8.82 -2.32
C ALA A 148 7.68 -9.55 -1.92
N SER A 149 6.52 -9.04 -2.37
CA SER A 149 5.22 -9.62 -2.04
C SER A 149 5.03 -11.02 -2.62
N GLU A 150 5.78 -11.36 -3.67
CA GLU A 150 5.83 -12.72 -4.20
C GLU A 150 6.15 -13.75 -3.12
N ASP A 151 6.99 -13.45 -2.14
CA ASP A 151 7.26 -14.31 -0.98
C ASP A 151 5.97 -14.69 -0.23
N ALA A 152 5.18 -13.69 0.14
CA ALA A 152 3.92 -13.91 0.88
C ALA A 152 2.82 -14.47 -0.03
N ILE A 153 2.83 -14.13 -1.32
CA ILE A 153 1.92 -14.69 -2.31
C ILE A 153 2.20 -16.18 -2.53
N TYR A 154 3.47 -16.59 -2.57
CA TYR A 154 3.84 -18.01 -2.59
C TYR A 154 3.27 -18.73 -1.36
N LEU A 155 3.46 -18.18 -0.16
CA LEU A 155 2.93 -18.76 1.08
C LEU A 155 1.39 -18.82 1.09
N SER A 156 0.73 -17.81 0.55
CA SER A 156 -0.73 -17.80 0.41
C SER A 156 -1.22 -18.79 -0.65
N GLY A 157 -0.45 -18.98 -1.72
CA GLY A 157 -0.64 -20.04 -2.71
C GLY A 157 -0.56 -21.44 -2.09
N MET A 158 0.35 -21.67 -1.13
CA MET A 158 0.40 -22.92 -0.37
C MET A 158 -0.92 -23.17 0.38
N ALA A 159 -1.52 -22.12 1.00
CA ALA A 159 -2.82 -22.28 1.64
C ALA A 159 -3.91 -22.66 0.65
N ALA A 160 -3.93 -22.06 -0.54
CA ALA A 160 -4.86 -22.40 -1.63
C ALA A 160 -4.67 -23.84 -2.13
N GLY A 161 -3.41 -24.25 -2.36
CA GLY A 161 -3.06 -25.61 -2.82
C GLY A 161 -3.44 -26.70 -1.82
N ALA A 162 -3.34 -26.41 -0.52
CA ALA A 162 -3.78 -27.32 0.53
C ALA A 162 -5.32 -27.38 0.68
N ALA A 163 -6.03 -26.31 0.32
CA ALA A 163 -7.48 -26.19 0.47
C ALA A 163 -8.27 -26.76 -0.72
N THR A 164 -7.70 -26.77 -1.93
CA THR A 164 -8.39 -27.28 -3.12
C THR A 164 -8.62 -28.79 -3.04
N LYS A 165 -9.82 -29.22 -3.40
CA LYS A 165 -10.21 -30.64 -3.45
C LYS A 165 -10.01 -31.24 -4.85
N ASN A 166 -10.34 -30.48 -5.90
CA ASN A 166 -10.24 -30.94 -7.29
C ASN A 166 -8.92 -30.56 -7.99
N GLY A 167 -8.09 -29.71 -7.37
CA GLY A 167 -6.80 -29.27 -7.90
C GLY A 167 -6.89 -28.09 -8.85
N THR A 168 -8.05 -27.45 -9.00
CA THR A 168 -8.22 -26.28 -9.87
C THR A 168 -8.56 -25.04 -9.02
N ILE A 169 -7.68 -24.06 -9.04
CA ILE A 169 -7.75 -22.84 -8.27
C ILE A 169 -7.97 -21.66 -9.22
N GLY A 170 -8.84 -20.72 -8.88
CA GLY A 170 -9.01 -19.47 -9.60
C GLY A 170 -8.15 -18.35 -9.03
N TYR A 171 -7.56 -17.53 -9.89
CA TYR A 171 -6.79 -16.36 -9.46
C TYR A 171 -7.17 -15.15 -10.31
N ILE A 172 -7.71 -14.12 -9.66
CA ILE A 172 -8.18 -12.90 -10.30
C ILE A 172 -7.02 -11.89 -10.29
N VAL A 173 -6.68 -11.38 -11.47
CA VAL A 173 -5.49 -10.55 -11.70
C VAL A 173 -5.84 -9.27 -12.47
N PRO A 174 -5.15 -8.12 -12.20
CA PRO A 174 -5.50 -6.84 -12.81
C PRO A 174 -4.97 -6.68 -14.25
N PHE A 175 -3.69 -6.52 -14.43
CA PHE A 175 -3.05 -6.21 -15.72
C PHE A 175 -1.89 -7.17 -16.01
N PRO A 176 -1.64 -7.53 -17.29
CA PRO A 176 -0.56 -8.44 -17.69
C PRO A 176 0.82 -7.74 -17.72
N ILE A 177 1.24 -7.18 -16.59
CA ILE A 177 2.54 -6.54 -16.40
C ILE A 177 3.49 -7.45 -15.60
N PRO A 178 4.81 -7.26 -15.66
CA PRO A 178 5.79 -8.11 -15.00
C PRO A 178 5.53 -8.33 -13.51
N GLU A 179 5.07 -7.32 -12.79
CA GLU A 179 4.67 -7.42 -11.39
C GLU A 179 3.59 -8.49 -11.17
N VAL A 180 2.49 -8.38 -11.90
CA VAL A 180 1.34 -9.28 -11.74
C VAL A 180 1.66 -10.69 -12.24
N ILE A 181 2.48 -10.80 -13.31
CA ILE A 181 2.94 -12.08 -13.83
C ILE A 181 3.79 -12.82 -12.80
N ARG A 182 4.76 -12.14 -12.12
CA ARG A 182 5.56 -12.80 -11.07
C ARG A 182 4.71 -13.18 -9.86
N HIS A 183 3.71 -12.35 -9.49
CA HIS A 183 2.76 -12.68 -8.42
C HIS A 183 1.92 -13.91 -8.75
N ALA A 184 1.39 -13.99 -9.96
CA ALA A 184 0.67 -15.18 -10.43
C ALA A 184 1.57 -16.42 -10.39
N ASN A 185 2.81 -16.30 -10.84
CA ASN A 185 3.78 -17.41 -10.82
C ASN A 185 4.10 -17.85 -9.39
N ALA A 186 4.33 -16.92 -8.46
CA ALA A 186 4.55 -17.25 -7.06
C ALA A 186 3.36 -17.98 -6.43
N PHE A 187 2.14 -17.53 -6.73
CA PHE A 187 0.91 -18.18 -6.27
C PHE A 187 0.79 -19.63 -6.80
N VAL A 188 1.05 -19.84 -8.10
CA VAL A 188 1.06 -21.19 -8.71
C VAL A 188 2.09 -22.10 -8.07
N LEU A 189 3.34 -21.61 -7.91
CA LEU A 189 4.43 -22.37 -7.29
C LEU A 189 4.09 -22.74 -5.84
N GLY A 190 3.50 -21.82 -5.09
CA GLY A 190 3.01 -22.08 -3.74
C GLY A 190 1.91 -23.14 -3.71
N ALA A 191 0.92 -23.07 -4.61
CA ALA A 191 -0.14 -24.06 -4.72
C ALA A 191 0.43 -25.45 -5.04
N GLN A 192 1.39 -25.51 -5.97
CA GLN A 192 2.04 -26.77 -6.39
C GLN A 192 2.96 -27.34 -5.29
N ALA A 193 3.50 -26.52 -4.40
CA ALA A 193 4.26 -27.01 -3.26
C ALA A 193 3.42 -27.87 -2.29
N MET A 194 2.11 -27.63 -2.24
CA MET A 194 1.18 -28.43 -1.42
C MET A 194 0.42 -29.48 -2.22
N ARG A 195 0.18 -29.22 -3.50
CA ARG A 195 -0.49 -30.11 -4.42
C ARG A 195 0.20 -30.07 -5.79
N PRO A 196 1.16 -30.94 -6.09
CA PRO A 196 1.98 -30.88 -7.31
C PRO A 196 1.19 -30.84 -8.62
N SER A 197 -0.01 -31.44 -8.64
CA SER A 197 -0.91 -31.44 -9.80
C SER A 197 -1.80 -30.18 -9.90
N ALA A 198 -1.70 -29.25 -8.94
CA ALA A 198 -2.54 -28.05 -8.93
C ALA A 198 -2.38 -27.22 -10.20
N LYS A 199 -3.52 -26.75 -10.71
CA LYS A 199 -3.61 -25.78 -11.82
C LYS A 199 -4.28 -24.50 -11.31
N VAL A 200 -3.79 -23.36 -11.78
CA VAL A 200 -4.35 -22.05 -11.43
C VAL A 200 -4.85 -21.38 -12.70
N ARG A 201 -6.16 -21.11 -12.73
CA ARG A 201 -6.82 -20.40 -13.83
C ARG A 201 -6.85 -18.91 -13.54
N LEU A 202 -6.27 -18.12 -14.44
CA LEU A 202 -6.27 -16.66 -14.36
C LEU A 202 -7.50 -16.08 -15.05
N VAL A 203 -8.03 -14.98 -14.49
CA VAL A 203 -8.98 -14.07 -15.15
C VAL A 203 -8.48 -12.65 -14.95
N TRP A 204 -8.26 -11.94 -16.07
CA TRP A 204 -7.78 -10.57 -16.11
C TRP A 204 -8.97 -9.59 -16.04
N THR A 205 -8.93 -8.66 -15.09
CA THR A 205 -9.97 -7.65 -14.92
C THR A 205 -9.68 -6.38 -15.71
N HIS A 206 -8.43 -6.16 -16.10
CA HIS A 206 -7.93 -4.91 -16.68
C HIS A 206 -8.32 -3.68 -15.83
N SER A 207 -8.25 -3.86 -14.52
CA SER A 207 -8.49 -2.82 -13.51
C SER A 207 -7.81 -3.21 -12.21
N TRP A 208 -7.23 -2.24 -11.49
CA TRP A 208 -6.72 -2.44 -10.14
C TRP A 208 -7.86 -2.59 -9.13
N PHE A 209 -8.86 -1.72 -9.23
CA PHE A 209 -10.03 -1.68 -8.36
C PHE A 209 -11.31 -1.54 -9.18
N ASP A 210 -12.09 -2.60 -9.28
CA ASP A 210 -13.43 -2.61 -9.88
C ASP A 210 -14.25 -3.75 -9.24
N PRO A 211 -14.99 -3.45 -8.16
CA PRO A 211 -15.77 -4.46 -7.42
C PRO A 211 -16.71 -5.29 -8.30
N LYS A 212 -17.24 -4.69 -9.37
CA LYS A 212 -18.17 -5.37 -10.30
C LYS A 212 -17.42 -6.39 -11.15
N LYS A 213 -16.31 -5.97 -11.78
CA LYS A 213 -15.48 -6.86 -12.62
C LYS A 213 -14.85 -7.97 -11.78
N GLU A 214 -14.37 -7.66 -10.58
CA GLU A 214 -13.78 -8.65 -9.66
C GLU A 214 -14.79 -9.71 -9.25
N ARG A 215 -16.03 -9.30 -8.97
CA ARG A 215 -17.13 -10.23 -8.69
C ARG A 215 -17.47 -11.10 -9.91
N GLN A 216 -17.59 -10.51 -11.10
CA GLN A 216 -17.84 -11.24 -12.34
C GLN A 216 -16.73 -12.25 -12.66
N ALA A 217 -15.47 -11.88 -12.41
CA ALA A 217 -14.33 -12.78 -12.54
C ALA A 217 -14.43 -13.96 -11.58
N ALA A 218 -14.80 -13.72 -10.31
CA ALA A 218 -15.02 -14.77 -9.33
C ALA A 218 -16.16 -15.71 -9.74
N GLU A 219 -17.27 -15.17 -10.25
CA GLU A 219 -18.43 -15.92 -10.75
C GLU A 219 -18.04 -16.83 -11.93
N SER A 220 -17.32 -16.29 -12.90
CA SER A 220 -16.83 -17.01 -14.08
C SER A 220 -15.87 -18.15 -13.69
N LEU A 221 -14.96 -17.91 -12.75
CA LEU A 221 -14.03 -18.93 -12.26
C LEU A 221 -14.76 -20.08 -11.56
N VAL A 222 -15.72 -19.78 -10.70
CA VAL A 222 -16.52 -20.82 -10.03
C VAL A 222 -17.37 -21.60 -11.01
N ALA A 223 -17.98 -20.93 -12.00
CA ALA A 223 -18.70 -21.60 -13.09
C ALA A 223 -17.80 -22.52 -13.92
N ALA A 224 -16.49 -22.18 -14.04
CA ALA A 224 -15.47 -23.01 -14.69
C ALA A 224 -14.93 -24.15 -13.78
N GLY A 225 -15.55 -24.39 -12.62
CA GLY A 225 -15.25 -25.52 -11.74
C GLY A 225 -14.10 -25.30 -10.75
N VAL A 226 -13.64 -24.07 -10.51
CA VAL A 226 -12.65 -23.84 -9.45
C VAL A 226 -13.32 -23.98 -8.07
N ASP A 227 -12.60 -24.52 -7.10
CA ASP A 227 -13.09 -24.74 -5.74
C ASP A 227 -12.34 -23.93 -4.68
N VAL A 228 -11.38 -23.11 -5.09
CA VAL A 228 -10.67 -22.10 -4.26
C VAL A 228 -10.48 -20.84 -5.10
N LEU A 229 -10.70 -19.66 -4.52
CA LEU A 229 -10.41 -18.37 -5.14
C LEU A 229 -9.22 -17.70 -4.47
N GLY A 230 -8.40 -17.05 -5.28
CA GLY A 230 -7.39 -16.09 -4.86
C GLY A 230 -7.47 -14.83 -5.71
N GLN A 231 -6.87 -13.74 -5.26
CA GLN A 231 -6.87 -12.47 -5.99
C GLN A 231 -5.56 -11.70 -5.86
N ASN A 232 -5.33 -10.85 -6.87
CA ASN A 232 -4.28 -9.84 -6.94
C ASN A 232 -4.92 -8.49 -7.34
N VAL A 233 -6.17 -8.29 -6.95
CA VAL A 233 -7.00 -7.09 -7.17
C VAL A 233 -7.46 -6.56 -5.81
N ASP A 234 -7.94 -5.32 -5.75
CA ASP A 234 -7.96 -4.57 -4.50
C ASP A 234 -9.28 -4.65 -3.72
N SER A 235 -10.43 -4.95 -4.37
CA SER A 235 -11.68 -5.01 -3.62
C SER A 235 -11.91 -6.37 -2.95
N PRO A 236 -12.72 -6.44 -1.87
CA PRO A 236 -13.08 -7.70 -1.24
C PRO A 236 -14.21 -8.47 -1.96
N SER A 237 -14.66 -8.02 -3.13
CA SER A 237 -15.84 -8.56 -3.84
C SER A 237 -15.74 -10.04 -4.17
N ALA A 238 -14.55 -10.50 -4.58
CA ALA A 238 -14.30 -11.92 -4.82
C ALA A 238 -14.40 -12.75 -3.53
N GLY A 239 -13.89 -12.22 -2.41
CA GLY A 239 -14.00 -12.84 -1.10
C GLY A 239 -15.44 -12.93 -0.59
N GLN A 240 -16.23 -11.88 -0.76
CA GLN A 240 -17.66 -11.87 -0.42
C GLN A 240 -18.43 -12.91 -1.25
N TYR A 241 -18.08 -13.04 -2.53
CA TYR A 241 -18.66 -14.09 -3.38
C TYR A 241 -18.24 -15.49 -2.92
N ALA A 242 -16.93 -15.70 -2.64
CA ALA A 242 -16.45 -16.96 -2.10
C ALA A 242 -17.17 -17.33 -0.78
N GLN A 243 -17.42 -16.36 0.10
CA GLN A 243 -18.17 -16.53 1.33
C GLN A 243 -19.60 -17.02 1.04
N SER A 244 -20.30 -16.41 0.07
CA SER A 244 -21.67 -16.81 -0.32
C SER A 244 -21.72 -18.24 -0.89
N LYS A 245 -20.66 -18.67 -1.55
CA LYS A 245 -20.51 -20.04 -2.12
C LYS A 245 -19.82 -21.02 -1.17
N LYS A 246 -19.42 -20.61 0.03
CA LYS A 246 -18.74 -21.41 1.05
C LYS A 246 -17.40 -22.02 0.56
N ILE A 247 -16.77 -21.43 -0.46
CA ILE A 247 -15.48 -21.86 -0.98
C ILE A 247 -14.34 -21.08 -0.32
N PRO A 248 -13.13 -21.68 -0.18
CA PRO A 248 -11.97 -20.98 0.39
C PRO A 248 -11.54 -19.80 -0.46
N TRP A 249 -11.00 -18.75 0.22
CA TRP A 249 -10.52 -17.54 -0.43
C TRP A 249 -9.19 -17.06 0.15
N VAL A 250 -8.29 -16.66 -0.73
CA VAL A 250 -7.02 -15.98 -0.45
C VAL A 250 -7.17 -14.52 -0.87
N GLY A 251 -7.01 -13.59 0.10
CA GLY A 251 -7.03 -12.16 -0.14
C GLY A 251 -5.67 -11.60 -0.58
N TYR A 252 -5.59 -10.28 -0.71
CA TYR A 252 -4.38 -9.57 -1.13
C TYR A 252 -4.26 -8.20 -0.46
N ASN A 253 -3.03 -7.74 -0.24
CA ASN A 253 -2.60 -6.44 0.28
C ASN A 253 -2.98 -6.14 1.74
N SER A 254 -4.12 -6.60 2.24
CA SER A 254 -4.61 -6.30 3.58
C SER A 254 -5.30 -7.49 4.25
N ASP A 255 -5.53 -7.39 5.56
CA ASP A 255 -6.34 -8.36 6.31
C ASP A 255 -7.83 -8.10 6.07
N ALA A 256 -8.34 -8.69 4.99
CA ALA A 256 -9.72 -8.56 4.55
C ALA A 256 -10.66 -9.66 5.10
N ARG A 257 -10.23 -10.46 6.11
CA ARG A 257 -11.01 -11.60 6.65
C ARG A 257 -12.42 -11.21 7.15
N LYS A 258 -12.64 -9.94 7.55
CA LYS A 258 -13.96 -9.45 7.97
C LYS A 258 -15.04 -9.57 6.88
N PHE A 259 -14.63 -9.58 5.61
CA PHE A 259 -15.53 -9.68 4.46
C PHE A 259 -15.90 -11.12 4.08
N ALA A 260 -15.08 -12.10 4.53
CA ALA A 260 -15.29 -13.51 4.23
C ALA A 260 -14.77 -14.42 5.36
N PRO A 261 -15.29 -14.28 6.61
CA PRO A 261 -14.66 -14.86 7.80
C PRO A 261 -14.59 -16.39 7.78
N THR A 262 -15.53 -17.10 7.16
CA THR A 262 -15.53 -18.58 7.08
C THR A 262 -14.86 -19.11 5.81
N SER A 263 -14.64 -18.26 4.80
CA SER A 263 -13.94 -18.60 3.55
C SER A 263 -12.48 -18.22 3.56
N TRP A 264 -12.09 -17.31 4.45
CA TRP A 264 -10.74 -16.80 4.56
C TRP A 264 -9.69 -17.90 4.77
N LEU A 265 -8.62 -17.85 3.99
CA LEU A 265 -7.42 -18.64 4.22
C LEU A 265 -6.30 -17.79 4.82
N THR A 266 -5.84 -16.79 4.08
CA THR A 266 -4.81 -15.80 4.44
C THR A 266 -4.68 -14.76 3.33
N ALA A 267 -3.72 -13.83 3.44
CA ALA A 267 -3.33 -12.88 2.38
C ALA A 267 -1.87 -12.48 2.51
N ALA A 268 -1.25 -12.09 1.41
CA ALA A 268 -0.03 -11.29 1.44
C ALA A 268 -0.36 -9.90 1.99
N LEU A 269 0.47 -9.39 2.90
CA LEU A 269 0.32 -8.08 3.53
C LEU A 269 1.51 -7.18 3.24
N TYR A 270 1.22 -5.87 3.17
CA TYR A 270 2.23 -4.83 3.24
C TYR A 270 2.07 -4.02 4.53
N ASP A 271 3.18 -3.82 5.25
CA ASP A 271 3.29 -2.81 6.30
C ASP A 271 4.13 -1.63 5.79
N TRP A 272 3.49 -0.70 5.12
CA TRP A 272 4.15 0.47 4.56
C TRP A 272 4.73 1.42 5.61
N SER A 273 4.39 1.25 6.89
CA SER A 273 4.96 2.05 7.98
C SER A 273 6.48 1.87 8.08
N VAL A 274 6.97 0.67 7.77
CA VAL A 274 8.40 0.31 7.73
C VAL A 274 9.18 1.21 6.78
N TYR A 275 8.58 1.57 5.66
CA TYR A 275 9.18 2.46 4.67
C TYR A 275 8.83 3.93 4.91
N TYR A 276 7.56 4.27 5.09
CA TYR A 276 7.11 5.67 5.11
C TYR A 276 7.64 6.47 6.29
N VAL A 277 7.65 5.90 7.49
CA VAL A 277 8.08 6.64 8.68
C VAL A 277 9.54 7.11 8.58
N PRO A 278 10.53 6.26 8.24
CA PRO A 278 11.90 6.71 8.05
C PRO A 278 12.08 7.67 6.87
N ARG A 279 11.31 7.50 5.76
CA ARG A 279 11.41 8.37 4.59
C ARG A 279 10.95 9.79 4.89
N VAL A 280 9.80 9.95 5.56
CA VAL A 280 9.29 11.26 5.97
C VAL A 280 10.24 11.91 7.00
N LYS A 281 10.76 11.14 7.98
CA LYS A 281 11.79 11.64 8.92
C LYS A 281 13.04 12.13 8.19
N ALA A 282 13.52 11.37 7.20
CA ALA A 282 14.69 11.76 6.42
C ALA A 282 14.45 13.05 5.63
N ALA A 283 13.27 13.21 5.02
CA ALA A 283 12.89 14.45 4.33
C ALA A 283 12.80 15.65 5.28
N MET A 284 12.21 15.47 6.47
CA MET A 284 12.15 16.52 7.50
C MET A 284 13.51 16.98 7.96
N ASN A 285 14.48 16.06 8.06
CA ASN A 285 15.84 16.32 8.56
C ASN A 285 16.84 16.70 7.46
N GLY A 286 16.42 16.79 6.17
CA GLY A 286 17.32 17.07 5.05
C GLY A 286 18.31 15.94 4.74
N THR A 287 18.07 14.72 5.25
CA THR A 287 18.92 13.54 5.04
C THR A 287 18.35 12.54 4.04
N TRP A 288 17.27 12.92 3.36
CA TRP A 288 16.65 12.10 2.33
C TRP A 288 17.63 11.81 1.18
N LYS A 289 17.62 10.59 0.69
CA LYS A 289 18.44 10.15 -0.44
C LYS A 289 17.58 9.40 -1.43
N THR A 290 17.86 9.60 -2.71
CA THR A 290 17.28 8.79 -3.78
C THR A 290 17.79 7.35 -3.70
N GLY A 291 17.06 6.44 -4.35
CA GLY A 291 17.45 5.03 -4.47
C GLY A 291 16.26 4.16 -4.85
N PHE A 292 16.53 2.86 -4.90
CA PHE A 292 15.53 1.82 -5.07
C PHE A 292 15.48 0.97 -3.80
N TYR A 293 14.30 0.88 -3.19
CA TYR A 293 14.04 0.02 -2.04
C TYR A 293 13.13 -1.14 -2.44
N TYR A 294 13.55 -2.35 -2.11
CA TYR A 294 12.77 -3.57 -2.32
C TYR A 294 12.73 -4.36 -1.02
N GLY A 295 11.76 -4.00 -0.16
CA GLY A 295 11.65 -4.60 1.17
C GLY A 295 11.07 -6.00 1.13
N ASP A 296 11.39 -6.83 2.11
CA ASP A 296 10.99 -8.22 2.20
C ASP A 296 10.35 -8.59 3.56
N MET A 297 10.22 -9.89 3.82
CA MET A 297 9.71 -10.39 5.10
C MET A 297 10.69 -10.16 6.25
N LYS A 298 11.99 -10.08 6.00
CA LYS A 298 13.02 -9.83 7.02
C LYS A 298 12.98 -8.38 7.47
N ASP A 299 12.72 -7.45 6.55
CA ASP A 299 12.54 -6.03 6.85
C ASP A 299 11.24 -5.76 7.62
N GLY A 300 10.27 -6.68 7.56
CA GLY A 300 8.94 -6.51 8.13
C GLY A 300 7.97 -5.78 7.20
N LEU A 301 8.40 -5.36 5.98
CA LEU A 301 7.52 -4.74 5.00
C LEU A 301 6.47 -5.74 4.48
N ILE A 302 6.90 -6.98 4.23
CA ILE A 302 6.04 -8.04 3.73
C ILE A 302 5.66 -8.99 4.85
N GLY A 303 4.36 -9.26 4.95
CA GLY A 303 3.79 -10.16 5.95
C GLY A 303 2.79 -11.14 5.36
N LEU A 304 2.30 -12.01 6.23
CA LEU A 304 1.20 -12.91 5.92
C LEU A 304 0.09 -12.66 6.94
N ALA A 305 -1.13 -12.47 6.45
CA ALA A 305 -2.30 -12.27 7.30
C ALA A 305 -2.56 -13.49 8.19
N PRO A 306 -3.20 -13.32 9.35
CA PRO A 306 -3.59 -14.42 10.20
C PRO A 306 -4.41 -15.47 9.44
N PHE A 307 -4.11 -16.73 9.70
CA PHE A 307 -4.77 -17.85 9.03
C PHE A 307 -6.25 -17.95 9.42
N GLY A 308 -7.08 -18.22 8.44
CA GLY A 308 -8.49 -18.48 8.59
C GLY A 308 -8.79 -19.90 9.13
N PRO A 309 -10.10 -20.18 9.42
CA PRO A 309 -10.53 -21.41 10.06
C PRO A 309 -10.32 -22.68 9.21
N LYS A 310 -10.26 -22.52 7.89
CA LYS A 310 -10.06 -23.64 6.95
C LYS A 310 -8.60 -24.06 6.77
N VAL A 311 -7.63 -23.34 7.34
CA VAL A 311 -6.21 -23.68 7.26
C VAL A 311 -5.87 -24.63 8.42
N THR A 312 -5.54 -25.88 8.11
CA THR A 312 -5.24 -26.91 9.09
C THR A 312 -3.91 -26.65 9.82
N ALA A 313 -3.71 -27.25 11.00
CA ALA A 313 -2.44 -27.16 11.73
C ALA A 313 -1.25 -27.65 10.90
N LYS A 314 -1.42 -28.72 10.13
CA LYS A 314 -0.40 -29.26 9.20
C LYS A 314 -0.04 -28.23 8.13
N THR A 315 -1.03 -27.57 7.53
CA THR A 315 -0.81 -26.54 6.51
C THR A 315 -0.09 -25.34 7.10
N LYS A 316 -0.52 -24.87 8.29
CA LYS A 316 0.15 -23.76 9.01
C LYS A 316 1.62 -24.07 9.30
N ALA A 317 1.92 -25.28 9.76
CA ALA A 317 3.30 -25.70 10.01
C ALA A 317 4.15 -25.69 8.75
N ALA A 318 3.64 -26.22 7.62
CA ALA A 318 4.34 -26.21 6.32
C ALA A 318 4.60 -24.78 5.81
N ILE A 319 3.61 -23.89 5.88
CA ILE A 319 3.74 -22.49 5.49
C ILE A 319 4.77 -21.78 6.37
N ASN A 320 4.70 -21.95 7.69
CA ASN A 320 5.65 -21.33 8.62
C ASN A 320 7.09 -21.81 8.42
N ALA A 321 7.30 -23.07 8.06
CA ALA A 321 8.62 -23.59 7.72
C ALA A 321 9.18 -22.91 6.46
N LYS A 322 8.37 -22.72 5.42
CA LYS A 322 8.77 -21.99 4.21
C LYS A 322 9.01 -20.50 4.48
N LYS A 323 8.12 -19.86 5.27
CA LYS A 323 8.31 -18.48 5.73
C LYS A 323 9.64 -18.29 6.43
N LYS A 324 10.02 -19.20 7.35
CA LYS A 324 11.32 -19.18 8.02
C LYS A 324 12.46 -19.30 7.01
N GLY A 325 12.31 -20.14 5.99
CA GLY A 325 13.30 -20.29 4.91
C GLY A 325 13.49 -19.03 4.08
N LEU A 326 12.41 -18.31 3.74
CA LEU A 326 12.44 -17.01 3.07
C LEU A 326 13.19 -15.98 3.91
N ILE A 327 12.81 -15.80 5.18
CA ILE A 327 13.44 -14.83 6.09
C ILE A 327 14.95 -15.12 6.29
N ASN A 328 15.34 -16.38 6.37
CA ASN A 328 16.74 -16.79 6.58
C ASN A 328 17.54 -16.93 5.27
N GLY A 329 16.93 -16.73 4.10
CA GLY A 329 17.57 -16.88 2.78
C GLY A 329 17.90 -18.32 2.40
N THR A 330 17.39 -19.35 3.12
CA THR A 330 17.60 -20.77 2.82
C THR A 330 16.61 -21.32 1.81
N PHE A 331 15.57 -20.58 1.51
CA PHE A 331 14.58 -20.86 0.48
C PHE A 331 14.29 -19.61 -0.33
N TYR A 332 14.03 -19.77 -1.62
CA TYR A 332 13.55 -18.74 -2.51
C TYR A 332 12.70 -19.39 -3.61
N GLU A 333 11.47 -18.95 -3.80
CA GLU A 333 10.47 -19.60 -4.64
C GLU A 333 10.84 -19.58 -6.13
N PHE A 334 11.55 -18.54 -6.58
CA PHE A 334 12.04 -18.45 -7.96
C PHE A 334 13.44 -19.06 -8.15
N THR A 335 13.67 -20.21 -7.47
CA THR A 335 14.85 -21.04 -7.71
C THR A 335 14.51 -22.13 -8.70
N GLY A 336 15.33 -22.25 -9.76
CA GLY A 336 15.13 -23.25 -10.81
C GLY A 336 15.40 -24.71 -10.37
N PRO A 337 14.90 -25.67 -11.16
CA PRO A 337 14.40 -25.49 -12.52
C PRO A 337 12.93 -25.02 -12.55
N LEU A 338 12.65 -23.97 -13.33
CA LEU A 338 11.29 -23.52 -13.58
C LEU A 338 11.00 -23.55 -15.07
N TYR A 339 9.81 -24.06 -15.40
CA TYR A 339 9.35 -24.21 -16.78
C TYR A 339 8.12 -23.34 -17.00
N ASP A 340 7.99 -22.79 -18.20
CA ASP A 340 6.79 -22.07 -18.60
C ASP A 340 5.62 -23.03 -18.98
N GLN A 341 4.48 -22.44 -19.32
CA GLN A 341 3.27 -23.17 -19.72
C GLN A 341 3.48 -24.13 -20.90
N LYS A 342 4.48 -23.86 -21.77
CA LYS A 342 4.82 -24.69 -22.95
C LYS A 342 5.89 -25.71 -22.63
N GLY A 343 6.37 -25.80 -21.41
CA GLY A 343 7.44 -26.71 -20.98
C GLY A 343 8.85 -26.25 -21.32
N LYS A 344 9.04 -24.99 -21.77
CA LYS A 344 10.36 -24.40 -22.00
C LYS A 344 10.99 -24.05 -20.66
N LEU A 345 12.26 -24.43 -20.48
CA LEU A 345 13.05 -24.07 -19.30
C LEU A 345 13.31 -22.55 -19.28
N GLN A 346 12.80 -21.87 -18.28
CA GLN A 346 12.98 -20.43 -18.06
C GLN A 346 14.06 -20.13 -17.01
N VAL A 347 14.14 -20.95 -15.95
CA VAL A 347 15.15 -20.79 -14.89
C VAL A 347 15.87 -22.14 -14.72
N PRO A 348 17.18 -22.21 -15.04
CA PRO A 348 17.98 -23.42 -14.87
C PRO A 348 18.08 -23.88 -13.41
N LYS A 349 18.35 -25.17 -13.21
CA LYS A 349 18.50 -25.78 -11.88
C LYS A 349 19.52 -25.01 -11.03
N GLY A 350 19.13 -24.65 -9.82
CA GLY A 350 19.96 -23.94 -8.84
C GLY A 350 20.10 -22.43 -9.08
N LYS A 351 19.70 -21.90 -10.25
CA LYS A 351 19.68 -20.46 -10.49
C LYS A 351 18.53 -19.82 -9.67
N LYS A 352 18.84 -18.72 -9.01
CA LYS A 352 17.84 -17.82 -8.38
C LYS A 352 17.63 -16.61 -9.28
N LEU A 353 16.38 -16.20 -9.50
CA LEU A 353 16.09 -14.97 -10.23
C LEU A 353 16.47 -13.75 -9.39
N THR A 354 17.08 -12.77 -10.05
CA THR A 354 17.38 -11.47 -9.48
C THR A 354 16.16 -10.56 -9.53
N VAL A 355 16.11 -9.49 -8.73
CA VAL A 355 15.06 -8.46 -8.78
C VAL A 355 14.89 -7.91 -10.20
N LYS A 356 16.00 -7.67 -10.93
CA LYS A 356 15.96 -7.22 -12.32
C LYS A 356 15.24 -8.22 -13.23
N GLU A 357 15.47 -9.52 -13.07
CA GLU A 357 14.80 -10.57 -13.85
C GLU A 357 13.33 -10.70 -13.47
N LEU A 358 12.96 -10.48 -12.20
CA LEU A 358 11.57 -10.42 -11.75
C LEU A 358 10.82 -9.24 -12.40
N TYR A 359 11.45 -8.08 -12.50
CA TYR A 359 10.88 -6.89 -13.16
C TYR A 359 10.77 -7.02 -14.69
N ALA A 360 11.43 -8.01 -15.28
CA ALA A 360 11.35 -8.34 -16.71
C ALA A 360 10.50 -9.58 -17.01
N MET A 361 9.84 -10.16 -15.99
CA MET A 361 9.12 -11.43 -16.15
C MET A 361 7.89 -11.26 -17.05
N SER A 362 7.83 -12.05 -18.13
CA SER A 362 6.78 -11.98 -19.16
C SER A 362 6.19 -13.36 -19.52
N TRP A 363 6.46 -14.38 -18.71
CA TRP A 363 6.04 -15.75 -18.92
C TRP A 363 5.30 -16.30 -17.70
N LEU A 364 4.36 -17.19 -17.91
CA LEU A 364 3.62 -17.88 -16.84
C LEU A 364 4.19 -19.29 -16.63
N VAL A 365 4.33 -19.68 -15.35
CA VAL A 365 4.87 -20.98 -14.96
C VAL A 365 3.93 -22.13 -15.34
N LYS A 366 4.50 -23.31 -15.57
CA LYS A 366 3.76 -24.56 -15.84
C LYS A 366 2.70 -24.81 -14.76
N GLY A 367 1.48 -25.11 -15.18
CA GLY A 367 0.31 -25.27 -14.30
C GLY A 367 -0.61 -24.05 -14.28
N THR A 368 -0.20 -22.93 -14.87
CA THR A 368 -1.09 -21.79 -15.08
C THR A 368 -1.99 -22.01 -16.30
N ILE A 369 -3.27 -21.67 -16.18
CA ILE A 369 -4.26 -21.66 -17.27
C ILE A 369 -4.63 -20.19 -17.51
N GLY A 370 -4.32 -19.67 -18.68
CA GLY A 370 -4.53 -18.27 -19.08
C GLY A 370 -3.40 -17.77 -19.97
N SER A 371 -3.52 -16.51 -20.43
CA SER A 371 -2.52 -15.88 -21.29
C SER A 371 -1.64 -14.91 -20.46
N PRO A 372 -0.32 -14.85 -20.70
CA PRO A 372 0.52 -13.79 -20.11
C PRO A 372 0.32 -12.43 -20.76
N LYS A 373 -0.58 -12.31 -21.73
CA LYS A 373 -0.91 -11.07 -22.44
C LYS A 373 -2.26 -10.47 -22.04
N GLY A 374 -2.97 -11.14 -21.13
CA GLY A 374 -4.34 -10.79 -20.77
C GLY A 374 -5.41 -11.47 -21.58
#